data_d26ce8804e3eb3a8fdfc0a958fdc6d5b
#
_entry.id   d26ce8804e3eb3a8fdfc0a958fdc6d5b
#
_cell.length_a   1.000
_cell.length_b   1.000
_cell.length_c   1.000
_cell.angle_alpha   90.00
_cell.angle_beta   90.00
_cell.angle_gamma   90.00
#
_symmetry.space_group_name_H-M   'P 1'
#
loop_
_entity.id
_entity.type
_entity.pdbx_description
1 polymer ?
#
loop_
_entity_poly.entity_id
_entity_poly.type
_entity_poly.pdbx_seq_one_letter_code
_entity_poly.pdbx_strand_id
1 'polypeptide(L)'
;SFLERARSAPNNLRYNSLRSAQHPTGYHRVYVIYSAIMYRGTSFIFPAHRVRPSTGNNDRPHLTPEADCTDCIDRTDHTNRKRHRAWTPFVVLWAVMSTILVLLTVSTHPSDSVYTLQYQGGTFLVDRSQYQQLADAFLHGRTWIDAHVPDWLAAMDNPYDEQARGTLGAQTGDPSRWDWAFYHGRYYCYFGPLPALLLFAPFKALTGTDLPTAAGCAFLAILACASLIFLIETLWKRYWHGTPRWLAVLACTAIVAASGLTYLVLVPWFYSIPILASLALAPAGIALWARSSSDGHHTPRTPFIAIGSTLVALTIACR
;
A
#
# COMPACT_ATOMS: atom_id res chain seq x y z
N SER A 1 9.09 30.27 6.71
CA SER A 1 8.48 28.95 6.85
C SER A 1 7.33 28.78 5.87
N PHE A 2 7.11 27.57 5.42
CA PHE A 2 6.15 27.22 4.36
C PHE A 2 4.69 27.60 4.70
N LEU A 3 4.35 27.73 5.98
CA LEU A 3 3.00 28.03 6.47
C LEU A 3 2.65 29.53 6.45
N GLU A 4 3.60 30.42 6.37
CA GLU A 4 3.33 31.88 6.34
C GLU A 4 3.00 32.40 4.93
N ARG A 5 3.46 31.76 3.88
CA ARG A 5 3.16 32.16 2.48
C ARG A 5 1.75 31.82 2.02
N ALA A 6 1.05 30.93 2.72
CA ALA A 6 -0.30 30.53 2.35
C ALA A 6 -1.40 31.55 2.76
N ARG A 7 -1.08 32.57 3.56
CA ARG A 7 -2.06 33.56 4.08
C ARG A 7 -2.17 34.86 3.29
N SER A 8 -1.30 35.12 2.32
CA SER A 8 -1.22 36.42 1.64
C SER A 8 -1.67 36.44 0.17
N ALA A 9 -2.29 35.37 -0.34
CA ALA A 9 -2.78 35.35 -1.72
C ALA A 9 -4.21 35.95 -1.81
N PRO A 10 -4.46 36.92 -2.70
CA PRO A 10 -5.77 37.52 -2.87
C PRO A 10 -6.77 36.55 -3.47
N ASN A 11 -8.01 36.60 -2.95
CA ASN A 11 -9.13 35.67 -3.24
C ASN A 11 -9.63 35.59 -4.70
N ASN A 12 -9.06 36.32 -5.65
CA ASN A 12 -9.60 36.44 -7.01
C ASN A 12 -9.00 35.44 -8.04
N LEU A 13 -8.05 34.58 -7.64
CA LEU A 13 -7.45 33.60 -8.56
C LEU A 13 -8.06 32.19 -8.50
N ARG A 14 -9.11 32.01 -7.69
CA ARG A 14 -9.69 30.66 -7.43
C ARG A 14 -10.72 30.15 -8.42
N TYR A 15 -11.13 30.92 -9.42
CA TYR A 15 -12.33 30.51 -10.22
C TYR A 15 -12.14 30.36 -11.73
N ASN A 16 -11.03 30.78 -12.33
CA ASN A 16 -10.92 30.80 -13.79
C ASN A 16 -9.98 29.75 -14.44
N SER A 17 -9.31 28.88 -13.69
CA SER A 17 -8.39 27.87 -14.27
C SER A 17 -9.02 26.49 -14.56
N LEU A 18 -10.34 26.32 -14.35
CA LEU A 18 -11.01 25.02 -14.50
C LEU A 18 -11.75 24.82 -15.83
N ARG A 19 -11.57 25.66 -16.82
CA ARG A 19 -12.40 25.62 -18.06
C ARG A 19 -11.74 25.12 -19.34
N SER A 20 -10.52 24.65 -19.35
CA SER A 20 -9.87 24.23 -20.63
C SER A 20 -9.26 22.83 -20.66
N ALA A 21 -9.59 21.95 -19.73
CA ALA A 21 -9.21 20.53 -19.86
C ALA A 21 -10.46 19.72 -20.23
N GLN A 22 -10.65 19.45 -21.52
CA GLN A 22 -11.55 18.39 -21.99
C GLN A 22 -10.97 17.03 -21.58
N HIS A 23 -11.33 16.58 -20.36
CA HIS A 23 -11.13 15.20 -19.92
C HIS A 23 -12.46 14.45 -19.93
N PRO A 24 -12.47 13.15 -20.26
CA PRO A 24 -13.70 12.35 -20.28
C PRO A 24 -14.38 12.40 -18.90
N THR A 25 -15.65 12.76 -18.95
CA THR A 25 -16.56 13.00 -17.85
C THR A 25 -16.78 11.76 -16.98
N GLY A 26 -16.05 11.63 -15.91
CA GLY A 26 -16.24 10.56 -14.93
C GLY A 26 -15.34 10.69 -13.69
N TYR A 27 -14.13 11.15 -13.86
CA TYR A 27 -13.10 11.10 -12.81
C TYR A 27 -13.17 12.26 -11.79
N HIS A 28 -13.71 13.41 -12.16
CA HIS A 28 -13.74 14.61 -11.28
C HIS A 28 -14.62 14.47 -10.03
N ARG A 29 -15.71 13.71 -10.09
CA ARG A 29 -16.62 13.55 -8.93
C ARG A 29 -16.05 12.67 -7.82
N VAL A 30 -15.20 11.69 -8.16
CA VAL A 30 -14.59 10.78 -7.19
C VAL A 30 -13.48 11.46 -6.42
N TYR A 31 -12.71 12.35 -7.05
CA TYR A 31 -11.57 13.05 -6.44
C TYR A 31 -12.02 14.01 -5.31
N VAL A 32 -13.14 14.71 -5.49
CA VAL A 32 -13.66 15.68 -4.51
C VAL A 32 -14.20 14.97 -3.26
N ILE A 33 -14.78 13.80 -3.40
CA ILE A 33 -15.35 13.04 -2.27
C ILE A 33 -14.25 12.43 -1.40
N TYR A 34 -13.17 11.90 -1.99
CA TYR A 34 -12.08 11.28 -1.23
C TYR A 34 -11.20 12.30 -0.50
N SER A 35 -10.92 13.47 -1.08
CA SER A 35 -10.16 14.52 -0.41
C SER A 35 -10.91 15.11 0.80
N ALA A 36 -12.24 15.14 0.78
CA ALA A 36 -13.04 15.61 1.91
C ALA A 36 -13.11 14.61 3.09
N ILE A 37 -13.01 13.32 2.81
CA ILE A 37 -13.05 12.24 3.83
C ILE A 37 -11.71 12.10 4.55
N MET A 38 -10.58 12.27 3.85
CA MET A 38 -9.23 12.11 4.44
C MET A 38 -8.81 13.26 5.38
N TYR A 39 -9.47 14.43 5.34
CA TYR A 39 -9.07 15.62 6.11
C TYR A 39 -9.74 15.78 7.48
N ARG A 40 -10.69 14.91 7.86
CA ARG A 40 -11.29 14.90 9.20
C ARG A 40 -10.72 13.78 10.06
N GLY A 41 -9.54 14.02 10.61
CA GLY A 41 -8.95 13.18 11.66
C GLY A 41 -9.80 13.23 12.93
N THR A 42 -10.44 12.12 13.27
CA THR A 42 -11.10 11.92 14.56
C THR A 42 -10.10 11.37 15.56
N SER A 43 -9.82 12.16 16.60
CA SER A 43 -9.08 11.70 17.77
C SER A 43 -9.95 10.73 18.56
N PHE A 44 -9.62 9.45 18.56
CA PHE A 44 -10.24 8.46 19.44
C PHE A 44 -9.47 8.39 20.76
N ILE A 45 -10.12 8.79 21.85
CA ILE A 45 -9.65 8.61 23.23
C ILE A 45 -10.08 7.21 23.68
N PHE A 46 -9.12 6.34 24.00
CA PHE A 46 -9.40 5.02 24.56
C PHE A 46 -9.61 5.10 26.09
N PRO A 47 -10.67 4.48 26.65
CA PRO A 47 -10.82 4.36 28.09
C PRO A 47 -9.86 3.28 28.63
N ALA A 48 -9.10 3.65 29.65
CA ALA A 48 -8.21 2.73 30.36
C ALA A 48 -9.03 1.69 31.17
N HIS A 49 -8.93 0.43 30.80
CA HIS A 49 -9.55 -0.68 31.53
C HIS A 49 -8.63 -1.14 32.67
N ARG A 50 -9.12 -1.03 33.89
CA ARG A 50 -8.46 -1.45 35.15
C ARG A 50 -8.46 -2.98 35.24
N VAL A 51 -7.29 -3.61 35.23
CA VAL A 51 -7.12 -5.04 35.45
C VAL A 51 -7.30 -5.36 36.93
N ARG A 52 -8.23 -6.25 37.31
CA ARG A 52 -8.34 -6.84 38.65
C ARG A 52 -7.33 -7.98 38.79
N PRO A 53 -6.61 -8.09 39.93
CA PRO A 53 -5.77 -9.27 40.19
C PRO A 53 -6.64 -10.46 40.60
N SER A 54 -6.41 -11.62 39.97
CA SER A 54 -7.00 -12.91 40.35
C SER A 54 -6.17 -13.53 41.46
N THR A 55 -6.79 -13.75 42.62
CA THR A 55 -6.25 -14.53 43.73
C THR A 55 -6.27 -16.03 43.36
N GLY A 56 -5.11 -16.65 43.49
CA GLY A 56 -4.92 -18.06 43.21
C GLY A 56 -5.61 -19.00 44.19
N ASN A 57 -6.10 -20.11 43.67
CA ASN A 57 -6.42 -21.29 44.43
C ASN A 57 -5.58 -22.46 43.90
N ASN A 58 -4.70 -22.99 44.77
CA ASN A 58 -3.83 -24.13 44.53
C ASN A 58 -4.58 -25.42 44.84
N ASP A 59 -5.23 -26.04 43.88
CA ASP A 59 -5.66 -27.43 43.97
C ASP A 59 -5.00 -28.22 42.82
N ARG A 60 -3.97 -29.00 43.15
CA ARG A 60 -3.37 -30.00 42.27
C ARG A 60 -4.13 -31.32 42.39
N PRO A 61 -4.73 -31.84 41.30
CA PRO A 61 -5.17 -33.22 41.26
C PRO A 61 -4.00 -34.19 41.07
N HIS A 62 -3.98 -35.25 41.81
CA HIS A 62 -3.10 -36.42 41.68
C HIS A 62 -3.21 -37.02 40.27
N LEU A 63 -2.11 -37.08 39.55
CA LEU A 63 -2.00 -37.77 38.24
C LEU A 63 -1.80 -39.27 38.49
N THR A 64 -2.74 -40.09 38.06
CA THR A 64 -2.56 -41.53 37.83
C THR A 64 -1.89 -41.73 36.45
N PRO A 65 -0.89 -42.62 36.31
CA PRO A 65 -0.20 -42.87 35.05
C PRO A 65 -0.89 -43.99 34.29
N GLU A 66 -1.88 -43.68 33.49
CA GLU A 66 -2.36 -44.50 32.35
C GLU A 66 -3.46 -43.70 31.61
N ALA A 67 -3.03 -42.61 30.94
CA ALA A 67 -3.91 -41.92 30.01
C ALA A 67 -3.61 -42.45 28.61
N ASP A 68 -4.57 -43.17 28.08
CA ASP A 68 -4.64 -43.77 26.76
C ASP A 68 -4.25 -42.80 25.66
N CYS A 69 -3.33 -43.23 24.77
CA CYS A 69 -2.74 -42.45 23.70
C CYS A 69 -3.77 -42.03 22.61
N THR A 70 -4.97 -42.62 22.64
CA THR A 70 -6.11 -42.29 21.77
C THR A 70 -6.75 -40.94 22.10
N ASP A 71 -6.81 -40.56 23.36
CA ASP A 71 -7.38 -39.26 23.81
C ASP A 71 -6.54 -38.05 23.39
N CYS A 72 -5.22 -38.23 23.18
CA CYS A 72 -4.33 -37.17 22.73
C CYS A 72 -4.52 -36.85 21.22
N ILE A 73 -4.80 -37.88 20.41
CA ILE A 73 -5.02 -37.72 18.95
C ILE A 73 -6.37 -37.05 18.70
N ASP A 74 -7.39 -37.42 19.44
CA ASP A 74 -8.75 -36.84 19.28
C ASP A 74 -8.81 -35.37 19.74
N ARG A 75 -8.06 -35.00 20.80
CA ARG A 75 -7.91 -33.62 21.26
C ARG A 75 -7.21 -32.71 20.26
N THR A 76 -6.17 -33.22 19.58
CA THR A 76 -5.45 -32.45 18.54
C THR A 76 -6.33 -32.24 17.32
N ASP A 77 -7.16 -33.18 16.94
CA ASP A 77 -8.04 -33.08 15.76
C ASP A 77 -9.22 -32.12 16.03
N HIS A 78 -9.80 -32.16 17.24
CA HIS A 78 -10.83 -31.20 17.68
C HIS A 78 -10.30 -29.76 17.80
N THR A 79 -9.07 -29.55 18.26
CA THR A 79 -8.46 -28.22 18.33
C THR A 79 -8.13 -27.68 16.94
N ASN A 80 -7.65 -28.52 16.03
CA ASN A 80 -7.40 -28.15 14.64
C ASN A 80 -8.70 -27.81 13.88
N ARG A 81 -9.77 -28.61 14.02
CA ARG A 81 -11.09 -28.31 13.44
C ARG A 81 -11.68 -27.01 13.95
N LYS A 82 -11.57 -26.71 15.27
CA LYS A 82 -12.02 -25.44 15.84
C LYS A 82 -11.20 -24.25 15.30
N ARG A 83 -9.90 -24.43 15.11
CA ARG A 83 -8.99 -23.42 14.59
C ARG A 83 -9.28 -23.13 13.10
N HIS A 84 -9.48 -24.15 12.28
CA HIS A 84 -9.87 -23.99 10.86
C HIS A 84 -11.22 -23.26 10.72
N ARG A 85 -12.25 -23.65 11.47
CA ARG A 85 -13.55 -22.94 11.50
C ARG A 85 -13.44 -21.47 11.92
N ALA A 86 -12.42 -21.08 12.68
CA ALA A 86 -12.25 -19.71 13.14
C ALA A 86 -11.75 -18.75 12.02
N TRP A 87 -10.94 -19.25 11.07
CA TRP A 87 -10.36 -18.46 9.98
C TRP A 87 -11.24 -18.41 8.73
N THR A 88 -12.15 -19.37 8.55
CA THR A 88 -12.95 -19.49 7.32
C THR A 88 -13.63 -18.19 6.89
N PRO A 89 -14.31 -17.41 7.75
CA PRO A 89 -14.99 -16.19 7.29
C PRO A 89 -14.03 -15.11 6.81
N PHE A 90 -12.84 -15.02 7.39
CA PHE A 90 -11.83 -14.02 6.98
C PHE A 90 -11.16 -14.40 5.64
N VAL A 91 -10.94 -15.70 5.42
CA VAL A 91 -10.42 -16.23 4.14
C VAL A 91 -11.46 -16.02 3.03
N VAL A 92 -12.73 -16.30 3.30
CA VAL A 92 -13.81 -16.05 2.35
C VAL A 92 -13.92 -14.55 2.03
N LEU A 93 -13.88 -13.68 3.05
CA LEU A 93 -13.88 -12.23 2.85
C LEU A 93 -12.70 -11.78 1.97
N TRP A 94 -11.49 -12.26 2.28
CA TRP A 94 -10.31 -11.95 1.48
C TRP A 94 -10.46 -12.41 0.02
N ALA A 95 -10.95 -13.63 -0.20
CA ALA A 95 -11.17 -14.16 -1.55
C ALA A 95 -12.20 -13.34 -2.34
N VAL A 96 -13.32 -12.97 -1.70
CA VAL A 96 -14.36 -12.14 -2.32
C VAL A 96 -13.80 -10.74 -2.66
N MET A 97 -13.13 -10.08 -1.71
CA MET A 97 -12.53 -8.76 -1.96
C MET A 97 -11.45 -8.81 -3.03
N SER A 98 -10.60 -9.84 -3.02
CA SER A 98 -9.57 -10.05 -4.06
C SER A 98 -10.19 -10.25 -5.43
N THR A 99 -11.26 -11.03 -5.52
CA THR A 99 -12.00 -11.23 -6.78
C THR A 99 -12.58 -9.90 -7.29
N ILE A 100 -13.17 -9.10 -6.42
CA ILE A 100 -13.69 -7.76 -6.78
C ILE A 100 -12.55 -6.88 -7.31
N LEU A 101 -11.40 -6.83 -6.64
CA LEU A 101 -10.25 -6.02 -7.07
C LEU A 101 -9.73 -6.46 -8.44
N VAL A 102 -9.64 -7.77 -8.70
CA VAL A 102 -9.25 -8.31 -10.03
C VAL A 102 -10.26 -7.94 -11.10
N LEU A 103 -11.56 -8.12 -10.83
CA LEU A 103 -12.61 -7.76 -11.79
C LEU A 103 -12.59 -6.25 -12.12
N LEU A 104 -12.37 -5.40 -11.14
CA LEU A 104 -12.23 -3.96 -11.34
C LEU A 104 -11.00 -3.65 -12.22
N THR A 105 -9.86 -4.30 -11.98
CA THR A 105 -8.66 -4.14 -12.82
C THR A 105 -8.92 -4.54 -14.26
N VAL A 106 -9.55 -5.68 -14.48
CA VAL A 106 -9.85 -6.18 -15.83
C VAL A 106 -10.86 -5.30 -16.55
N SER A 107 -11.87 -4.77 -15.82
CA SER A 107 -12.92 -3.92 -16.43
C SER A 107 -12.43 -2.55 -16.90
N THR A 108 -11.36 -2.01 -16.30
CA THR A 108 -10.84 -0.68 -16.63
C THR A 108 -9.83 -0.68 -17.78
N HIS A 109 -9.28 -1.85 -18.15
CA HIS A 109 -8.28 -2.02 -19.22
C HIS A 109 -7.21 -0.90 -19.25
N PRO A 110 -6.59 -0.54 -18.12
CA PRO A 110 -5.62 0.54 -18.09
C PRO A 110 -4.37 0.16 -18.86
N SER A 111 -3.90 1.06 -19.73
CA SER A 111 -2.68 0.88 -20.50
C SER A 111 -1.51 1.66 -19.87
N ASP A 112 -0.29 1.13 -20.00
CA ASP A 112 0.95 1.80 -19.62
C ASP A 112 1.43 2.76 -20.74
N SER A 113 0.50 3.52 -21.32
CA SER A 113 0.80 4.45 -22.41
C SER A 113 1.55 5.68 -21.91
N VAL A 114 2.50 6.11 -22.71
CA VAL A 114 3.17 7.40 -22.56
C VAL A 114 2.29 8.48 -23.19
N TYR A 115 2.08 9.61 -22.50
CA TYR A 115 1.29 10.73 -23.01
C TYR A 115 1.84 12.07 -22.56
N THR A 116 1.48 13.12 -23.29
CA THR A 116 1.89 14.49 -22.99
C THR A 116 0.91 15.14 -22.01
N LEU A 117 1.43 15.71 -20.93
CA LEU A 117 0.70 16.46 -19.92
C LEU A 117 0.95 17.95 -20.12
N GLN A 118 -0.14 18.74 -20.22
CA GLN A 118 -0.08 20.19 -20.15
C GLN A 118 -0.38 20.61 -18.72
N TYR A 119 0.60 21.23 -18.05
CA TYR A 119 0.47 21.65 -16.67
C TYR A 119 1.07 23.04 -16.46
N GLN A 120 0.29 23.97 -15.90
CA GLN A 120 0.69 25.38 -15.64
C GLN A 120 1.34 26.09 -16.85
N GLY A 121 0.87 25.82 -18.06
CA GLY A 121 1.41 26.39 -19.29
C GLY A 121 2.68 25.69 -19.82
N GLY A 122 3.16 24.67 -19.12
CA GLY A 122 4.27 23.82 -19.52
C GLY A 122 3.84 22.49 -20.11
N THR A 123 4.75 21.82 -20.79
CA THR A 123 4.55 20.50 -21.40
C THR A 123 5.51 19.48 -20.80
N PHE A 124 4.96 18.35 -20.36
CA PHE A 124 5.70 17.24 -19.76
C PHE A 124 5.30 15.91 -20.38
N LEU A 125 6.20 14.94 -20.37
CA LEU A 125 5.96 13.57 -20.81
C LEU A 125 5.66 12.69 -19.59
N VAL A 126 4.44 12.18 -19.49
CA VAL A 126 4.04 11.24 -18.42
C VAL A 126 4.22 9.82 -18.93
N ASP A 127 5.05 9.07 -18.23
CA ASP A 127 5.31 7.66 -18.51
C ASP A 127 4.92 6.82 -17.29
N ARG A 128 3.94 5.93 -17.46
CA ARG A 128 3.43 5.08 -16.37
C ARG A 128 4.31 3.87 -16.09
N SER A 129 5.25 3.55 -16.98
CA SER A 129 6.10 2.36 -16.92
C SER A 129 7.38 2.54 -16.10
N GLN A 130 7.40 3.47 -15.13
CA GLN A 130 8.60 3.77 -14.34
C GLN A 130 9.16 2.53 -13.61
N TYR A 131 8.30 1.69 -13.03
CA TYR A 131 8.75 0.49 -12.30
C TYR A 131 9.26 -0.60 -13.21
N GLN A 132 8.70 -0.73 -14.42
CA GLN A 132 9.20 -1.65 -15.44
C GLN A 132 10.59 -1.24 -15.92
N GLN A 133 10.78 0.07 -16.19
CA GLN A 133 12.08 0.60 -16.60
C GLN A 133 13.12 0.53 -15.48
N LEU A 134 12.72 0.75 -14.23
CA LEU A 134 13.60 0.56 -13.09
C LEU A 134 13.98 -0.91 -12.90
N ALA A 135 13.05 -1.84 -13.08
CA ALA A 135 13.32 -3.27 -13.06
C ALA A 135 14.31 -3.68 -14.16
N ASP A 136 14.14 -3.14 -15.35
CA ASP A 136 15.07 -3.34 -16.46
C ASP A 136 16.48 -2.83 -16.13
N ALA A 137 16.55 -1.62 -15.55
CA ALA A 137 17.82 -1.05 -15.10
C ALA A 137 18.55 -1.96 -14.11
N PHE A 138 17.83 -2.50 -13.11
CA PHE A 138 18.40 -3.42 -12.11
C PHE A 138 18.88 -4.73 -12.72
N LEU A 139 18.13 -5.31 -13.67
CA LEU A 139 18.55 -6.53 -14.36
C LEU A 139 19.82 -6.34 -15.19
N HIS A 140 20.09 -5.09 -15.63
CA HIS A 140 21.33 -4.72 -16.31
C HIS A 140 22.40 -4.12 -15.39
N GLY A 141 22.26 -4.24 -14.06
CA GLY A 141 23.22 -3.72 -13.09
C GLY A 141 23.29 -2.21 -13.00
N ARG A 142 22.23 -1.48 -13.42
CA ARG A 142 22.14 -0.02 -13.41
C ARG A 142 21.17 0.47 -12.35
N THR A 143 21.42 1.66 -11.80
CA THR A 143 20.51 2.35 -10.88
C THR A 143 19.78 3.52 -11.53
N TRP A 144 20.17 3.91 -12.74
CA TRP A 144 19.53 4.94 -13.55
C TRP A 144 18.70 4.30 -14.66
N ILE A 145 17.70 5.03 -15.10
CA ILE A 145 16.81 4.61 -16.18
C ILE A 145 17.37 5.07 -17.52
N ASP A 146 17.46 4.16 -18.47
CA ASP A 146 17.93 4.42 -19.84
C ASP A 146 16.79 5.04 -20.65
N ALA A 147 16.64 6.34 -20.54
CA ALA A 147 15.59 7.11 -21.20
C ALA A 147 16.19 8.37 -21.83
N HIS A 148 15.60 8.79 -22.96
CA HIS A 148 16.00 10.01 -23.64
C HIS A 148 15.94 11.21 -22.67
N VAL A 149 17.02 11.95 -22.63
CA VAL A 149 17.17 13.20 -21.89
C VAL A 149 17.23 14.34 -22.90
N PRO A 150 16.32 15.33 -22.84
CA PRO A 150 16.43 16.51 -23.71
C PRO A 150 17.75 17.25 -23.53
N ASP A 151 18.39 17.67 -24.61
CA ASP A 151 19.67 18.38 -24.58
C ASP A 151 19.59 19.67 -23.77
N TRP A 152 18.46 20.38 -23.88
CA TRP A 152 18.21 21.59 -23.09
C TRP A 152 18.15 21.35 -21.59
N LEU A 153 17.65 20.17 -21.16
CA LEU A 153 17.58 19.82 -19.74
C LEU A 153 18.97 19.60 -19.15
N ALA A 154 19.87 18.98 -19.91
CA ALA A 154 21.25 18.77 -19.51
C ALA A 154 22.05 20.09 -19.43
N ALA A 155 21.66 21.11 -20.22
CA ALA A 155 22.28 22.41 -20.26
C ALA A 155 21.69 23.45 -19.28
N MET A 156 20.61 23.12 -18.55
CA MET A 156 20.00 24.03 -17.59
C MET A 156 20.88 24.26 -16.35
N ASP A 157 21.00 25.50 -15.90
CA ASP A 157 21.67 25.85 -14.62
C ASP A 157 20.92 25.25 -13.41
N ASN A 158 19.59 25.25 -13.44
CA ASN A 158 18.75 24.63 -12.44
C ASN A 158 17.75 23.66 -13.08
N PRO A 159 18.09 22.36 -13.23
CA PRO A 159 17.21 21.36 -13.83
C PRO A 159 16.02 20.96 -12.92
N TYR A 160 15.91 21.54 -11.72
CA TYR A 160 14.80 21.27 -10.78
C TYR A 160 13.72 22.37 -10.81
N ASP A 161 13.90 23.42 -11.62
CA ASP A 161 12.85 24.41 -11.84
C ASP A 161 11.75 23.83 -12.75
N GLU A 162 10.63 23.47 -12.14
CA GLU A 162 9.49 22.84 -12.82
C GLU A 162 8.88 23.76 -13.89
N GLN A 163 8.76 25.06 -13.60
CA GLN A 163 8.19 26.02 -14.53
C GLN A 163 9.07 26.21 -15.76
N ALA A 164 10.38 26.37 -15.57
CA ALA A 164 11.33 26.47 -16.65
C ALA A 164 11.38 25.19 -17.50
N ARG A 165 11.37 24.01 -16.87
CA ARG A 165 11.29 22.72 -17.59
C ARG A 165 10.04 22.59 -18.44
N GLY A 166 8.88 22.96 -17.88
CA GLY A 166 7.62 22.93 -18.62
C GLY A 166 7.60 23.87 -19.82
N THR A 167 8.11 25.09 -19.63
CA THR A 167 8.19 26.10 -20.68
C THR A 167 9.12 25.66 -21.81
N LEU A 168 10.32 25.18 -21.49
CA LEU A 168 11.29 24.67 -22.46
C LEU A 168 10.76 23.43 -23.21
N GLY A 169 10.11 22.52 -22.49
CA GLY A 169 9.46 21.37 -23.11
C GLY A 169 8.35 21.75 -24.12
N ALA A 170 7.60 22.83 -23.83
CA ALA A 170 6.60 23.35 -24.75
C ALA A 170 7.24 24.06 -25.97
N GLN A 171 8.32 24.81 -25.77
CA GLN A 171 9.00 25.57 -26.83
C GLN A 171 9.80 24.69 -27.77
N THR A 172 10.48 23.68 -27.24
CA THR A 172 11.36 22.80 -28.03
C THR A 172 10.62 21.64 -28.68
N GLY A 173 9.42 21.29 -28.18
CA GLY A 173 8.69 20.10 -28.61
C GLY A 173 9.28 18.79 -28.09
N ASP A 174 10.30 18.84 -27.21
CA ASP A 174 10.95 17.70 -26.59
C ASP A 174 10.77 17.80 -25.06
N PRO A 175 9.62 17.35 -24.51
CA PRO A 175 9.27 17.55 -23.11
C PRO A 175 10.06 16.66 -22.17
N SER A 176 10.47 17.21 -21.02
CA SER A 176 11.06 16.44 -19.94
C SER A 176 10.03 15.49 -19.31
N ARG A 177 10.52 14.42 -18.70
CA ARG A 177 9.66 13.45 -18.01
C ARG A 177 9.10 14.00 -16.71
N TRP A 178 7.81 13.75 -16.47
CA TRP A 178 7.08 14.12 -15.25
C TRP A 178 7.44 13.17 -14.10
N ASP A 179 7.77 13.75 -12.93
CA ASP A 179 8.09 13.01 -11.70
C ASP A 179 9.24 12.00 -11.81
N TRP A 180 10.21 12.35 -12.64
CA TRP A 180 11.47 11.64 -12.69
C TRP A 180 12.58 12.52 -12.11
N ALA A 181 13.39 11.95 -11.22
CA ALA A 181 14.58 12.64 -10.72
C ALA A 181 15.64 12.71 -11.83
N PHE A 182 16.22 13.89 -12.00
CA PHE A 182 17.29 14.10 -12.97
C PHE A 182 18.58 14.45 -12.23
N TYR A 183 19.66 13.72 -12.54
CA TYR A 183 20.96 13.96 -11.91
C TYR A 183 22.10 13.51 -12.83
N HIS A 184 23.10 14.39 -13.01
CA HIS A 184 24.26 14.14 -13.88
C HIS A 184 23.91 13.58 -15.27
N GLY A 185 22.97 14.21 -15.97
CA GLY A 185 22.57 13.82 -17.32
C GLY A 185 21.79 12.50 -17.40
N ARG A 186 21.24 12.01 -16.28
CA ARG A 186 20.50 10.73 -16.23
C ARG A 186 19.20 10.87 -15.47
N TYR A 187 18.22 10.04 -15.85
CA TYR A 187 16.97 9.92 -15.11
C TYR A 187 17.04 8.81 -14.06
N TYR A 188 16.40 9.07 -12.93
CA TYR A 188 16.23 8.12 -11.83
C TYR A 188 14.77 8.04 -11.45
N CYS A 189 14.33 6.87 -10.98
CA CYS A 189 13.01 6.73 -10.39
C CYS A 189 12.94 7.56 -9.10
N TYR A 190 11.91 8.39 -8.98
CA TYR A 190 11.66 9.22 -7.79
C TYR A 190 11.21 8.37 -6.59
N PHE A 191 10.56 7.23 -6.85
CA PHE A 191 10.01 6.35 -5.83
C PHE A 191 11.01 5.29 -5.39
N GLY A 192 10.74 4.70 -4.22
CA GLY A 192 11.61 3.68 -3.66
C GLY A 192 11.73 2.43 -4.52
N PRO A 193 12.88 1.74 -4.46
CA PRO A 193 13.21 0.63 -5.35
C PRO A 193 12.54 -0.70 -4.97
N LEU A 194 11.94 -0.81 -3.78
CA LEU A 194 11.48 -2.10 -3.25
C LEU A 194 10.46 -2.81 -4.15
N PRO A 195 9.41 -2.13 -4.66
CA PRO A 195 8.45 -2.79 -5.56
C PRO A 195 9.12 -3.28 -6.85
N ALA A 196 10.06 -2.50 -7.41
CA ALA A 196 10.82 -2.94 -8.58
C ALA A 196 11.62 -4.21 -8.30
N LEU A 197 12.34 -4.26 -7.18
CA LEU A 197 13.19 -5.38 -6.80
C LEU A 197 12.42 -6.65 -6.44
N LEU A 198 11.28 -6.51 -5.74
CA LEU A 198 10.53 -7.67 -5.22
C LEU A 198 9.45 -8.20 -6.17
N LEU A 199 8.95 -7.37 -7.10
CA LEU A 199 7.85 -7.74 -7.96
C LEU A 199 8.21 -7.64 -9.45
N PHE A 200 8.59 -6.45 -9.94
CA PHE A 200 8.75 -6.21 -11.36
C PHE A 200 10.00 -6.89 -11.95
N ALA A 201 11.15 -6.81 -11.29
CA ALA A 201 12.39 -7.41 -11.77
C ALA A 201 12.35 -8.96 -11.75
N PRO A 202 11.88 -9.62 -10.68
CA PRO A 202 11.70 -11.07 -10.71
C PRO A 202 10.69 -11.54 -11.76
N PHE A 203 9.59 -10.81 -11.93
CA PHE A 203 8.61 -11.14 -12.97
C PHE A 203 9.26 -11.08 -14.37
N LYS A 204 9.96 -9.98 -14.69
CA LYS A 204 10.66 -9.82 -15.98
C LYS A 204 11.74 -10.89 -16.18
N ALA A 205 12.52 -11.18 -15.14
CA ALA A 205 13.56 -12.20 -15.21
C ALA A 205 13.01 -13.62 -15.49
N LEU A 206 11.81 -13.94 -14.96
CA LEU A 206 11.19 -15.25 -15.13
C LEU A 206 10.38 -15.39 -16.43
N THR A 207 9.73 -14.32 -16.87
CA THR A 207 8.79 -14.36 -18.02
C THR A 207 9.38 -13.78 -19.31
N GLY A 208 10.46 -12.97 -19.21
CA GLY A 208 11.01 -12.22 -20.32
C GLY A 208 10.16 -11.01 -20.74
N THR A 209 9.05 -10.72 -20.04
CA THR A 209 8.12 -9.63 -20.37
C THR A 209 7.93 -8.67 -19.20
N ASP A 210 7.50 -7.45 -19.51
CA ASP A 210 7.18 -6.46 -18.48
C ASP A 210 5.86 -6.77 -17.79
N LEU A 211 5.84 -6.63 -16.45
CA LEU A 211 4.60 -6.71 -15.68
C LEU A 211 3.80 -5.41 -15.88
N PRO A 212 2.56 -5.45 -16.41
CA PRO A 212 1.75 -4.25 -16.53
C PRO A 212 1.52 -3.58 -15.16
N THR A 213 1.54 -2.24 -15.10
CA THR A 213 1.32 -1.47 -13.87
C THR A 213 0.01 -1.86 -13.18
N ALA A 214 -1.06 -2.05 -13.95
CA ALA A 214 -2.36 -2.49 -13.44
C ALA A 214 -2.31 -3.86 -12.76
N ALA A 215 -1.60 -4.82 -13.36
CA ALA A 215 -1.44 -6.15 -12.77
C ALA A 215 -0.59 -6.09 -11.48
N GLY A 216 0.46 -5.27 -11.47
CA GLY A 216 1.26 -5.00 -10.28
C GLY A 216 0.42 -4.38 -9.15
N CYS A 217 -0.41 -3.37 -9.46
CA CYS A 217 -1.34 -2.75 -8.52
C CYS A 217 -2.35 -3.77 -7.98
N ALA A 218 -2.97 -4.59 -8.83
CA ALA A 218 -3.93 -5.62 -8.41
C ALA A 218 -3.28 -6.65 -7.47
N PHE A 219 -2.10 -7.14 -7.80
CA PHE A 219 -1.36 -8.08 -6.96
C PHE A 219 -1.03 -7.49 -5.58
N LEU A 220 -0.51 -6.26 -5.54
CA LEU A 220 -0.19 -5.58 -4.29
C LEU A 220 -1.45 -5.24 -3.49
N ALA A 221 -2.57 -4.91 -4.14
CA ALA A 221 -3.85 -4.66 -3.48
C ALA A 221 -4.41 -5.93 -2.82
N ILE A 222 -4.27 -7.09 -3.44
CA ILE A 222 -4.64 -8.40 -2.86
C ILE A 222 -3.82 -8.68 -1.60
N LEU A 223 -2.51 -8.41 -1.63
CA LEU A 223 -1.64 -8.56 -0.45
C LEU A 223 -1.99 -7.54 0.63
N ALA A 224 -2.26 -6.28 0.28
CA ALA A 224 -2.68 -5.24 1.21
C ALA A 224 -4.01 -5.58 1.89
N CYS A 225 -4.98 -6.10 1.14
CA CYS A 225 -6.25 -6.61 1.66
C CYS A 225 -6.01 -7.73 2.70
N ALA A 226 -5.16 -8.72 2.37
CA ALA A 226 -4.80 -9.79 3.30
C ALA A 226 -4.14 -9.24 4.58
N SER A 227 -3.22 -8.27 4.45
CA SER A 227 -2.52 -7.64 5.56
C SER A 227 -3.46 -6.87 6.49
N LEU A 228 -4.40 -6.11 5.94
CA LEU A 228 -5.41 -5.38 6.71
C LEU A 228 -6.32 -6.34 7.48
N ILE A 229 -6.84 -7.37 6.81
CA ILE A 229 -7.68 -8.40 7.45
C ILE A 229 -6.90 -9.10 8.56
N PHE A 230 -5.65 -9.46 8.31
CA PHE A 230 -4.77 -10.10 9.29
C PHE A 230 -4.53 -9.22 10.52
N LEU A 231 -4.31 -7.91 10.33
CA LEU A 231 -4.18 -6.96 11.43
C LEU A 231 -5.46 -6.86 12.25
N ILE A 232 -6.60 -6.63 11.60
CA ILE A 232 -7.87 -6.44 12.28
C ILE A 232 -8.27 -7.70 13.06
N GLU A 233 -8.13 -8.88 12.43
CA GLU A 233 -8.41 -10.16 13.09
C GLU A 233 -7.50 -10.36 14.32
N THR A 234 -6.22 -9.99 14.21
CA THR A 234 -5.27 -10.09 15.32
C THR A 234 -5.66 -9.17 16.47
N LEU A 235 -5.99 -7.90 16.17
CA LEU A 235 -6.45 -6.93 17.19
C LEU A 235 -7.79 -7.34 17.78
N TRP A 236 -8.71 -7.83 16.96
CA TRP A 236 -10.02 -8.30 17.42
C TRP A 236 -9.89 -9.43 18.42
N LYS A 237 -9.09 -10.44 18.13
CA LYS A 237 -8.83 -11.55 19.05
C LYS A 237 -8.15 -11.10 20.34
N ARG A 238 -7.36 -10.05 20.30
CA ARG A 238 -6.63 -9.55 21.46
C ARG A 238 -7.49 -8.70 22.40
N TYR A 239 -8.31 -7.81 21.84
CA TYR A 239 -8.98 -6.76 22.63
C TYR A 239 -10.49 -6.95 22.78
N TRP A 240 -11.13 -7.70 21.89
CA TRP A 240 -12.60 -7.87 21.86
C TRP A 240 -13.01 -9.33 22.06
N HIS A 241 -12.53 -9.93 23.16
CA HIS A 241 -12.91 -11.30 23.54
C HIS A 241 -14.42 -11.36 23.81
N GLY A 242 -15.09 -12.38 23.27
CA GLY A 242 -16.52 -12.60 23.50
C GLY A 242 -17.46 -11.86 22.56
N THR A 243 -16.96 -10.94 21.73
CA THR A 243 -17.81 -10.32 20.69
C THR A 243 -18.06 -11.27 19.52
N PRO A 244 -19.24 -11.23 18.90
CA PRO A 244 -19.58 -12.12 17.81
C PRO A 244 -18.69 -11.84 16.57
N ARG A 245 -18.28 -12.91 15.90
CA ARG A 245 -17.34 -12.85 14.75
C ARG A 245 -17.86 -12.05 13.56
N TRP A 246 -19.17 -11.98 13.35
CA TRP A 246 -19.75 -11.22 12.27
C TRP A 246 -19.43 -9.71 12.38
N LEU A 247 -19.31 -9.18 13.61
CA LEU A 247 -18.85 -7.80 13.82
C LEU A 247 -17.40 -7.59 13.38
N ALA A 248 -16.52 -8.58 13.61
CA ALA A 248 -15.14 -8.54 13.14
C ALA A 248 -15.08 -8.55 11.60
N VAL A 249 -15.90 -9.39 10.95
CA VAL A 249 -16.00 -9.43 9.48
C VAL A 249 -16.54 -8.10 8.94
N LEU A 250 -17.57 -7.54 9.57
CA LEU A 250 -18.11 -6.22 9.20
C LEU A 250 -17.04 -5.12 9.34
N ALA A 251 -16.30 -5.10 10.45
CA ALA A 251 -15.21 -4.16 10.65
C ALA A 251 -14.09 -4.31 9.60
N CYS A 252 -13.69 -5.55 9.27
CA CYS A 252 -12.75 -5.82 8.19
C CYS A 252 -13.25 -5.28 6.85
N THR A 253 -14.50 -5.56 6.50
CA THR A 253 -15.13 -5.09 5.26
C THR A 253 -15.12 -3.56 5.19
N ALA A 254 -15.54 -2.89 6.27
CA ALA A 254 -15.57 -1.44 6.35
C ALA A 254 -14.17 -0.82 6.20
N ILE A 255 -13.17 -1.36 6.89
CA ILE A 255 -11.79 -0.85 6.85
C ILE A 255 -11.17 -1.10 5.47
N VAL A 256 -11.35 -2.28 4.88
CA VAL A 256 -10.85 -2.57 3.52
C VAL A 256 -11.53 -1.65 2.51
N ALA A 257 -12.84 -1.44 2.59
CA ALA A 257 -13.56 -0.51 1.71
C ALA A 257 -13.08 0.95 1.87
N ALA A 258 -12.80 1.37 3.11
CA ALA A 258 -12.33 2.73 3.42
C ALA A 258 -10.83 2.95 3.15
N SER A 259 -10.04 1.89 2.95
CA SER A 259 -8.57 1.98 2.80
C SER A 259 -8.10 2.61 1.47
N GLY A 260 -8.99 2.84 0.52
CA GLY A 260 -8.64 3.37 -0.80
C GLY A 260 -8.13 2.32 -1.79
N LEU A 261 -8.08 1.02 -1.44
CA LEU A 261 -7.63 -0.04 -2.34
C LEU A 261 -8.37 -0.03 -3.67
N THR A 262 -9.69 0.14 -3.63
CA THR A 262 -10.53 0.22 -4.83
C THR A 262 -10.10 1.36 -5.76
N TYR A 263 -9.84 2.55 -5.20
CA TYR A 263 -9.36 3.69 -5.97
C TYR A 263 -8.00 3.42 -6.62
N LEU A 264 -7.04 2.89 -5.85
CA LEU A 264 -5.69 2.62 -6.33
C LEU A 264 -5.64 1.55 -7.43
N VAL A 265 -6.62 0.64 -7.47
CA VAL A 265 -6.78 -0.37 -8.52
C VAL A 265 -7.49 0.18 -9.75
N LEU A 266 -8.49 1.05 -9.56
CA LEU A 266 -9.20 1.70 -10.66
C LEU A 266 -8.35 2.74 -11.39
N VAL A 267 -7.40 3.36 -10.67
CA VAL A 267 -6.46 4.35 -11.22
C VAL A 267 -5.03 3.86 -10.98
N PRO A 268 -4.60 2.82 -11.72
CA PRO A 268 -3.29 2.22 -11.55
C PRO A 268 -2.21 3.13 -12.15
N TRP A 269 -1.57 3.89 -11.29
CA TRP A 269 -0.45 4.75 -11.62
C TRP A 269 0.81 4.28 -10.91
N PHE A 270 1.96 4.77 -11.34
CA PHE A 270 3.22 4.54 -10.65
C PHE A 270 3.18 5.02 -9.18
N TYR A 271 2.33 6.01 -8.81
CA TYR A 271 2.05 6.39 -7.42
C TYR A 271 1.30 5.31 -6.61
N SER A 272 0.46 4.54 -7.27
CA SER A 272 -0.34 3.52 -6.60
C SER A 272 0.52 2.36 -6.09
N ILE A 273 1.59 2.02 -6.81
CA ILE A 273 2.48 0.90 -6.49
C ILE A 273 3.14 1.04 -5.11
N PRO A 274 3.86 2.14 -4.78
CA PRO A 274 4.50 2.30 -3.48
C PRO A 274 3.50 2.39 -2.33
N ILE A 275 2.32 2.97 -2.55
CA ILE A 275 1.26 3.05 -1.55
C ILE A 275 0.73 1.64 -1.25
N LEU A 276 0.40 0.86 -2.28
CA LEU A 276 -0.09 -0.51 -2.13
C LEU A 276 0.96 -1.44 -1.51
N ALA A 277 2.23 -1.30 -1.91
CA ALA A 277 3.33 -2.05 -1.30
C ALA A 277 3.48 -1.74 0.19
N SER A 278 3.40 -0.47 0.58
CA SER A 278 3.44 -0.07 1.99
C SER A 278 2.22 -0.59 2.76
N LEU A 279 1.02 -0.55 2.18
CA LEU A 279 -0.20 -1.13 2.77
C LEU A 279 -0.15 -2.66 2.87
N ALA A 280 0.61 -3.33 2.01
CA ALA A 280 0.84 -4.77 2.14
C ALA A 280 1.80 -5.11 3.29
N LEU A 281 2.79 -4.27 3.56
CA LEU A 281 3.85 -4.54 4.53
C LEU A 281 3.54 -4.05 5.94
N ALA A 282 3.13 -2.79 6.11
CA ALA A 282 2.97 -2.17 7.42
C ALA A 282 1.92 -2.84 8.30
N PRO A 283 0.67 -3.11 7.85
CA PRO A 283 -0.31 -3.78 8.69
C PRO A 283 0.11 -5.20 9.07
N ALA A 284 0.76 -5.94 8.18
CA ALA A 284 1.30 -7.28 8.49
C ALA A 284 2.38 -7.21 9.58
N GLY A 285 3.29 -6.24 9.50
CA GLY A 285 4.32 -6.02 10.51
C GLY A 285 3.74 -5.69 11.88
N ILE A 286 2.76 -4.79 11.93
CA ILE A 286 2.05 -4.41 13.17
C ILE A 286 1.26 -5.61 13.74
N ALA A 287 0.64 -6.42 12.89
CA ALA A 287 -0.05 -7.64 13.33
C ALA A 287 0.91 -8.64 13.99
N LEU A 288 2.13 -8.80 13.44
CA LEU A 288 3.16 -9.64 14.03
C LEU A 288 3.64 -9.09 15.38
N TRP A 289 3.83 -7.79 15.52
CA TRP A 289 4.12 -7.18 16.83
C TRP A 289 3.02 -7.45 17.84
N ALA A 290 1.75 -7.26 17.44
CA ALA A 290 0.62 -7.54 18.31
C ALA A 290 0.57 -9.03 18.75
N ARG A 291 1.00 -9.96 17.90
CA ARG A 291 1.07 -11.40 18.20
C ARG A 291 2.27 -11.82 19.04
N SER A 292 3.33 -11.00 19.07
CA SER A 292 4.55 -11.35 19.80
C SER A 292 4.34 -11.53 21.30
N SER A 293 3.35 -10.85 21.89
CA SER A 293 3.08 -10.83 23.35
C SER A 293 1.70 -11.38 23.72
N SER A 294 1.03 -12.20 22.88
CA SER A 294 -0.40 -12.49 23.03
C SER A 294 -0.77 -13.70 23.89
N ASP A 295 0.14 -14.55 24.32
CA ASP A 295 -0.24 -15.86 24.89
C ASP A 295 0.25 -16.10 26.32
N GLY A 296 0.20 -15.07 27.18
CA GLY A 296 0.56 -15.24 28.61
C GLY A 296 2.03 -15.60 28.86
N HIS A 297 2.84 -15.66 27.85
CA HIS A 297 4.29 -15.81 27.96
C HIS A 297 4.90 -14.50 28.47
N HIS A 298 5.66 -14.55 29.55
CA HIS A 298 6.37 -13.40 30.11
C HIS A 298 7.46 -12.85 29.16
N THR A 299 7.91 -13.65 28.18
CA THR A 299 8.91 -13.25 27.19
C THR A 299 8.26 -13.12 25.82
N PRO A 300 8.44 -11.96 25.12
CA PRO A 300 7.90 -11.78 23.79
C PRO A 300 8.60 -12.72 22.78
N ARG A 301 7.83 -13.17 21.78
CA ARG A 301 8.34 -14.03 20.71
C ARG A 301 9.22 -13.24 19.76
N THR A 302 10.52 -13.27 19.98
CA THR A 302 11.54 -12.51 19.20
C THR A 302 11.39 -12.62 17.68
N PRO A 303 11.09 -13.79 17.05
CA PRO A 303 10.93 -13.86 15.61
C PRO A 303 9.79 -12.98 15.07
N PHE A 304 8.67 -12.88 15.79
CA PHE A 304 7.55 -12.01 15.38
C PHE A 304 7.92 -10.53 15.46
N ILE A 305 8.70 -10.14 16.47
CA ILE A 305 9.21 -8.77 16.56
C ILE A 305 10.16 -8.48 15.40
N ALA A 306 11.14 -9.35 15.17
CA ALA A 306 12.14 -9.17 14.13
C ALA A 306 11.49 -9.06 12.73
N ILE A 307 10.64 -10.03 12.37
CA ILE A 307 9.96 -10.02 11.06
C ILE A 307 9.04 -8.80 10.96
N GLY A 308 8.26 -8.49 12.01
CA GLY A 308 7.38 -7.34 12.03
C GLY A 308 8.13 -6.02 11.84
N SER A 309 9.27 -5.85 12.52
CA SER A 309 10.14 -4.67 12.37
C SER A 309 10.73 -4.57 10.98
N THR A 310 11.17 -5.69 10.40
CA THR A 310 11.68 -5.72 9.02
C THR A 310 10.59 -5.30 8.02
N LEU A 311 9.37 -5.82 8.14
CA LEU A 311 8.27 -5.46 7.24
C LEU A 311 7.93 -3.96 7.33
N VAL A 312 7.88 -3.39 8.55
CA VAL A 312 7.65 -1.95 8.72
C VAL A 312 8.82 -1.13 8.19
N ALA A 313 10.06 -1.53 8.44
CA ALA A 313 11.23 -0.83 7.92
C ALA A 313 11.30 -0.84 6.38
N LEU A 314 10.90 -1.93 5.73
CA LEU A 314 10.84 -2.04 4.27
C LEU A 314 9.85 -1.05 3.63
N THR A 315 8.88 -0.51 4.37
CA THR A 315 7.98 0.53 3.83
C THR A 315 8.72 1.82 3.47
N ILE A 316 9.85 2.10 4.12
CA ILE A 316 10.72 3.24 3.77
C ILE A 316 11.29 3.08 2.36
N ALA A 317 11.61 1.84 1.98
CA ALA A 317 12.14 1.53 0.65
C ALA A 317 11.04 1.43 -0.45
N CYS A 318 9.78 1.60 -0.08
CA CYS A 318 8.68 1.73 -1.04
C CYS A 318 8.56 3.17 -1.59
N ARG A 319 9.07 4.17 -0.85
CA ARG A 319 8.90 5.59 -1.19
C ARG A 319 10.23 6.35 -1.33
#